data_4e3229836caf8dac353e7e0b2f815efe
#
_entry.id   4e3229836caf8dac353e7e0b2f815efe
#
_cell.length_a   1.000
_cell.length_b   1.000
_cell.length_c   1.000
_cell.angle_alpha   90.00
_cell.angle_beta   90.00
_cell.angle_gamma   90.00
#
_symmetry.space_group_name_H-M   'P 1'
#
loop_
_entity.id
_entity.type
_entity.pdbx_description
1 polymer ?
#
loop_
_entity_poly.entity_id
_entity_poly.type
_entity_poly.pdbx_seq_one_letter_code
_entity_poly.pdbx_strand_id
1 'polypeptide(L)'
;MKQPSELEIYLFDLKGFIVIKNALSKKEVKDCNQIIDKIKNTPSNEWNGNVHSKGNIDQHGVELQQIYEAGKPFENLINHSSWINHMKHFVGGEGTFDYNHGPLFIDENFVNVRGPGKAIPVHSGAHEGTQRGHYRYQNGKFHCGQ
;
A
#
# COMPACT_ATOMS: atom_id res chain seq x y z
N MET A 1 -14.78 3.68 13.69
CA MET A 1 -14.05 3.73 12.39
C MET A 1 -15.03 4.20 11.33
N LYS A 2 -14.63 5.22 10.54
CA LYS A 2 -15.50 5.85 9.55
C LYS A 2 -15.69 4.93 8.33
N GLN A 3 -16.92 4.70 7.90
CA GLN A 3 -17.22 4.05 6.62
C GLN A 3 -17.07 5.07 5.48
N PRO A 4 -16.78 4.63 4.24
CA PRO A 4 -16.86 5.50 3.08
C PRO A 4 -18.25 6.14 2.99
N SER A 5 -18.29 7.44 2.70
CA SER A 5 -19.54 8.13 2.40
C SER A 5 -20.00 7.84 0.97
N GLU A 6 -21.28 8.05 0.68
CA GLU A 6 -21.82 7.90 -0.68
C GLU A 6 -21.07 8.77 -1.71
N LEU A 7 -20.67 9.98 -1.31
CA LEU A 7 -19.86 10.85 -2.15
C LEU A 7 -18.47 10.26 -2.42
N GLU A 8 -17.81 9.69 -1.41
CA GLU A 8 -16.50 9.03 -1.58
C GLU A 8 -16.63 7.81 -2.52
N ILE A 9 -17.70 7.03 -2.38
CA ILE A 9 -17.99 5.89 -3.28
C ILE A 9 -18.18 6.38 -4.72
N TYR A 10 -19.05 7.37 -4.92
CA TYR A 10 -19.28 7.96 -6.23
C TYR A 10 -18.01 8.52 -6.87
N LEU A 11 -17.20 9.24 -6.09
CA LEU A 11 -15.94 9.81 -6.60
C LEU A 11 -14.90 8.75 -6.92
N PHE A 12 -14.86 7.66 -6.16
CA PHE A 12 -13.98 6.52 -6.46
C PHE A 12 -14.39 5.83 -7.76
N ASP A 13 -15.68 5.57 -7.97
CA ASP A 13 -16.20 4.98 -9.21
C ASP A 13 -15.90 5.86 -10.43
N LEU A 14 -16.03 7.19 -10.25
CA LEU A 14 -15.80 8.14 -11.33
C LEU A 14 -14.31 8.32 -11.69
N LYS A 15 -13.43 8.33 -10.69
CA LYS A 15 -12.01 8.74 -10.84
C LYS A 15 -11.02 7.58 -10.75
N GLY A 16 -11.44 6.44 -10.20
CA GLY A 16 -10.57 5.30 -9.93
C GLY A 16 -9.63 5.47 -8.72
N PHE A 17 -9.76 6.57 -7.98
CA PHE A 17 -8.97 6.81 -6.77
C PHE A 17 -9.69 7.70 -5.76
N ILE A 18 -9.24 7.65 -4.52
CA ILE A 18 -9.66 8.53 -3.43
C ILE A 18 -8.45 9.02 -2.64
N VAL A 19 -8.52 10.24 -2.11
CA VAL A 19 -7.49 10.82 -1.24
C VAL A 19 -8.07 11.09 0.13
N ILE A 20 -7.58 10.38 1.13
CA ILE A 20 -7.95 10.58 2.53
C ILE A 20 -6.98 11.57 3.15
N LYS A 21 -7.40 12.84 3.25
CA LYS A 21 -6.56 13.89 3.83
C LYS A 21 -6.39 13.70 5.34
N ASN A 22 -5.19 14.01 5.85
CA ASN A 22 -4.85 13.93 7.27
C ASN A 22 -5.11 12.51 7.85
N ALA A 23 -4.88 11.48 7.03
CA ALA A 23 -5.06 10.09 7.44
C ALA A 23 -4.15 9.69 8.60
N LEU A 24 -2.97 10.27 8.67
CA LEU A 24 -2.01 10.12 9.77
C LEU A 24 -1.87 11.40 10.55
N SER A 25 -1.73 11.29 11.86
CA SER A 25 -1.35 12.40 12.73
C SER A 25 0.11 12.80 12.50
N LYS A 26 0.47 14.04 12.89
CA LYS A 26 1.86 14.51 12.85
C LYS A 26 2.82 13.62 13.64
N LYS A 27 2.33 13.02 14.74
CA LYS A 27 3.12 12.11 15.56
C LYS A 27 3.43 10.83 14.81
N GLU A 28 2.42 10.20 14.19
CA GLU A 28 2.59 8.96 13.42
C GLU A 28 3.56 9.16 12.24
N VAL A 29 3.41 10.26 11.50
CA VAL A 29 4.35 10.62 10.43
C VAL A 29 5.77 10.80 10.96
N LYS A 30 5.94 11.49 12.09
CA LYS A 30 7.25 11.67 12.72
C LYS A 30 7.86 10.34 13.16
N ASP A 31 7.07 9.47 13.78
CA ASP A 31 7.54 8.17 14.27
C ASP A 31 8.00 7.27 13.11
N CYS A 32 7.23 7.22 12.00
CA CYS A 32 7.64 6.52 10.78
C CYS A 32 8.93 7.10 10.17
N ASN A 33 9.02 8.42 10.04
CA ASN A 33 10.22 9.07 9.49
C ASN A 33 11.46 8.80 10.33
N GLN A 34 11.35 8.78 11.66
CA GLN A 34 12.49 8.45 12.54
C GLN A 34 13.04 7.03 12.30
N ILE A 35 12.17 6.09 11.94
CA ILE A 35 12.60 4.74 11.57
C ILE A 35 13.29 4.75 10.20
N ILE A 36 12.67 5.36 9.20
CA ILE A 36 13.25 5.45 7.85
C ILE A 36 14.62 6.12 7.87
N ASP A 37 14.78 7.20 8.64
CA ASP A 37 16.05 7.91 8.75
C ASP A 37 17.18 7.04 9.32
N LYS A 38 16.87 6.04 10.11
CA LYS A 38 17.86 5.08 10.64
C LYS A 38 18.23 3.99 9.64
N ILE A 39 17.29 3.55 8.81
CA ILE A 39 17.46 2.35 7.98
C ILE A 39 17.65 2.65 6.48
N LYS A 40 17.38 3.89 6.02
CA LYS A 40 17.47 4.27 4.59
C LYS A 40 18.86 4.13 3.97
N ASN A 41 19.91 4.07 4.81
CA ASN A 41 21.30 3.91 4.35
C ASN A 41 21.78 2.45 4.45
N THR A 42 20.89 1.49 4.72
CA THR A 42 21.24 0.07 4.69
C THR A 42 21.77 -0.29 3.31
N PRO A 43 22.96 -0.91 3.22
CA PRO A 43 23.55 -1.27 1.93
C PRO A 43 22.64 -2.14 1.07
N SER A 44 22.86 -2.10 -0.25
CA SER A 44 22.08 -2.88 -1.21
C SER A 44 22.21 -4.38 -0.92
N ASN A 45 21.08 -5.07 -0.97
CA ASN A 45 20.95 -6.51 -0.68
C ASN A 45 21.27 -6.92 0.76
N GLU A 46 21.34 -5.96 1.68
CA GLU A 46 21.51 -6.24 3.10
C GLU A 46 20.21 -6.14 3.90
N TRP A 47 20.22 -6.75 5.06
CA TRP A 47 19.12 -6.73 6.01
C TRP A 47 19.44 -5.81 7.19
N ASN A 48 18.40 -5.08 7.63
CA ASN A 48 18.40 -4.35 8.89
C ASN A 48 17.25 -4.91 9.74
N GLY A 49 17.57 -5.81 10.65
CA GLY A 49 16.55 -6.65 11.28
C GLY A 49 15.82 -7.50 10.23
N ASN A 50 14.51 -7.34 10.13
CA ASN A 50 13.67 -8.04 9.15
C ASN A 50 13.36 -7.19 7.90
N VAL A 51 13.92 -5.99 7.79
CA VAL A 51 13.76 -5.13 6.62
C VAL A 51 14.89 -5.37 5.64
N HIS A 52 14.56 -5.74 4.42
CA HIS A 52 15.52 -5.96 3.34
C HIS A 52 15.69 -4.72 2.49
N SER A 53 16.93 -4.29 2.27
CA SER A 53 17.27 -3.21 1.34
C SER A 53 17.55 -3.78 -0.04
N LYS A 54 16.71 -3.49 -1.03
CA LYS A 54 17.04 -3.74 -2.44
C LYS A 54 18.06 -2.75 -3.01
N GLY A 55 18.42 -1.75 -2.20
CA GLY A 55 19.36 -0.72 -2.57
C GLY A 55 18.77 0.40 -3.40
N ASN A 56 19.67 1.22 -3.96
CA ASN A 56 19.28 2.37 -4.76
C ASN A 56 19.05 1.93 -6.22
N ILE A 57 17.80 1.79 -6.59
CA ILE A 57 17.40 1.57 -7.97
C ILE A 57 17.33 2.95 -8.63
N ASP A 58 18.05 3.15 -9.75
CA ASP A 58 18.27 4.47 -10.38
C ASP A 58 17.01 5.32 -10.55
N GLN A 59 15.89 4.69 -10.92
CA GLN A 59 14.60 5.37 -11.12
C GLN A 59 13.79 5.47 -9.83
N HIS A 60 13.88 4.49 -8.94
CA HIS A 60 12.99 4.32 -7.80
C HIS A 60 13.55 4.86 -6.49
N GLY A 61 14.87 5.12 -6.41
CA GLY A 61 15.52 5.45 -5.16
C GLY A 61 15.80 4.22 -4.30
N VAL A 62 15.99 4.42 -3.00
CA VAL A 62 16.19 3.31 -2.07
C VAL A 62 14.87 2.59 -1.84
N GLU A 63 14.85 1.29 -2.04
CA GLU A 63 13.69 0.44 -1.80
C GLU A 63 13.93 -0.46 -0.59
N LEU A 64 13.06 -0.32 0.42
CA LEU A 64 13.09 -1.09 1.65
C LEU A 64 11.86 -2.00 1.68
N GLN A 65 12.09 -3.30 1.63
CA GLN A 65 11.06 -4.35 1.64
C GLN A 65 10.69 -4.78 3.06
N GLN A 66 9.48 -5.30 3.24
CA GLN A 66 8.95 -5.76 4.52
C GLN A 66 8.92 -4.66 5.58
N ILE A 67 8.51 -3.47 5.18
CA ILE A 67 8.61 -2.28 6.03
C ILE A 67 7.76 -2.35 7.30
N TYR A 68 6.68 -3.13 7.33
CA TYR A 68 5.89 -3.32 8.56
C TYR A 68 6.71 -3.97 9.68
N GLU A 69 7.77 -4.72 9.35
CA GLU A 69 8.70 -5.31 10.30
C GLU A 69 9.72 -4.29 10.88
N ALA A 70 9.74 -3.07 10.35
CA ALA A 70 10.62 -2.01 10.85
C ALA A 70 10.23 -1.49 12.24
N GLY A 71 9.07 -1.90 12.75
CA GLY A 71 8.61 -1.61 14.10
C GLY A 71 7.17 -1.10 14.19
N LYS A 72 6.72 -0.91 15.41
CA LYS A 72 5.32 -0.61 15.75
C LYS A 72 4.66 0.53 14.95
N PRO A 73 5.35 1.65 14.64
CA PRO A 73 4.76 2.70 13.79
C PRO A 73 4.30 2.20 12.43
N PHE A 74 5.05 1.32 11.77
CA PHE A 74 4.66 0.74 10.48
C PHE A 74 3.65 -0.39 10.62
N GLU A 75 3.80 -1.26 11.61
CA GLU A 75 2.82 -2.30 11.91
C GLU A 75 1.41 -1.72 12.14
N ASN A 76 1.31 -0.58 12.84
CA ASN A 76 0.05 0.11 13.08
C ASN A 76 -0.63 0.63 11.80
N LEU A 77 0.09 0.74 10.68
CA LEU A 77 -0.49 1.16 9.40
C LEU A 77 -1.29 0.03 8.73
N ILE A 78 -1.04 -1.23 9.05
CA ILE A 78 -1.66 -2.40 8.40
C ILE A 78 -3.20 -2.31 8.46
N ASN A 79 -3.74 -1.99 9.62
CA ASN A 79 -5.18 -1.90 9.83
C ASN A 79 -5.62 -0.52 10.37
N HIS A 80 -4.95 0.53 9.94
CA HIS A 80 -5.17 1.87 10.45
C HIS A 80 -6.61 2.35 10.26
N SER A 81 -7.18 2.96 11.30
CA SER A 81 -8.60 3.36 11.35
C SER A 81 -9.02 4.36 10.28
N SER A 82 -8.08 5.11 9.71
CA SER A 82 -8.36 6.11 8.66
C SER A 82 -8.71 5.48 7.31
N TRP A 83 -8.23 4.28 7.01
CA TRP A 83 -8.44 3.67 5.68
C TRP A 83 -8.95 2.24 5.68
N ILE A 84 -8.86 1.48 6.78
CA ILE A 84 -9.20 0.05 6.74
C ILE A 84 -10.62 -0.23 6.24
N ASN A 85 -11.59 0.62 6.59
CA ASN A 85 -12.95 0.44 6.12
C ASN A 85 -13.12 0.83 4.64
N HIS A 86 -12.37 1.82 4.16
CA HIS A 86 -12.31 2.15 2.73
C HIS A 86 -11.72 0.98 1.94
N MET A 87 -10.63 0.39 2.42
CA MET A 87 -10.03 -0.79 1.80
C MET A 87 -10.99 -1.97 1.75
N LYS A 88 -11.68 -2.27 2.86
CA LYS A 88 -12.69 -3.32 2.91
C LYS A 88 -13.84 -3.08 1.93
N HIS A 89 -14.24 -1.83 1.74
CA HIS A 89 -15.32 -1.48 0.82
C HIS A 89 -14.89 -1.54 -0.65
N PHE A 90 -13.74 -0.95 -0.99
CA PHE A 90 -13.33 -0.79 -2.39
C PHE A 90 -12.55 -1.99 -2.93
N VAL A 91 -11.80 -2.69 -2.08
CA VAL A 91 -10.96 -3.83 -2.47
C VAL A 91 -11.54 -5.14 -1.96
N GLY A 92 -11.92 -5.19 -0.70
CA GLY A 92 -12.46 -6.38 -0.04
C GLY A 92 -13.98 -6.56 -0.19
N GLY A 93 -14.60 -6.06 -1.27
CA GLY A 93 -16.03 -6.14 -1.51
C GLY A 93 -16.55 -7.57 -1.69
N GLU A 94 -17.88 -7.70 -1.79
CA GLU A 94 -18.53 -8.98 -2.04
C GLU A 94 -17.97 -9.65 -3.31
N GLY A 95 -17.61 -10.93 -3.19
CA GLY A 95 -17.00 -11.70 -4.28
C GLY A 95 -15.48 -11.64 -4.36
N THR A 96 -14.82 -10.81 -3.53
CA THR A 96 -13.36 -10.76 -3.41
C THR A 96 -12.86 -11.53 -2.18
N PHE A 97 -13.78 -11.97 -1.31
CA PHE A 97 -13.45 -12.73 -0.11
C PHE A 97 -12.79 -14.06 -0.48
N ASP A 98 -11.60 -14.28 0.06
CA ASP A 98 -10.91 -15.55 0.03
C ASP A 98 -11.00 -16.22 1.41
N TYR A 99 -11.37 -17.51 1.44
CA TYR A 99 -11.53 -18.24 2.71
C TYR A 99 -10.26 -18.28 3.55
N ASN A 100 -9.10 -18.35 2.92
CA ASN A 100 -7.81 -18.44 3.60
C ASN A 100 -7.29 -17.07 4.06
N HIS A 101 -7.56 -16.01 3.29
CA HIS A 101 -6.97 -14.68 3.47
C HIS A 101 -7.98 -13.63 3.96
N GLY A 102 -9.27 -13.95 3.95
CA GLY A 102 -10.33 -13.01 4.31
C GLY A 102 -10.56 -11.94 3.25
N PRO A 103 -11.17 -10.80 3.64
CA PRO A 103 -11.52 -9.74 2.68
C PRO A 103 -10.32 -8.92 2.19
N LEU A 104 -9.20 -8.99 2.87
CA LEU A 104 -7.97 -8.25 2.56
C LEU A 104 -6.75 -9.06 2.97
N PHE A 105 -5.70 -8.98 2.18
CA PHE A 105 -4.36 -9.44 2.52
C PHE A 105 -3.31 -8.43 2.05
N ILE A 106 -2.11 -8.50 2.60
CA ILE A 106 -0.99 -7.67 2.17
C ILE A 106 -0.26 -8.42 1.06
N ASP A 107 -0.30 -7.89 -0.15
CA ASP A 107 0.45 -8.45 -1.28
C ASP A 107 1.90 -7.99 -1.26
N GLU A 108 2.09 -6.67 -1.12
CA GLU A 108 3.42 -6.06 -1.03
C GLU A 108 3.44 -4.98 0.05
N ASN A 109 4.58 -4.87 0.74
CA ASN A 109 4.81 -3.79 1.68
C ASN A 109 6.26 -3.31 1.59
N PHE A 110 6.43 -2.11 1.10
CA PHE A 110 7.75 -1.51 0.91
C PHE A 110 7.68 0.02 1.02
N VAL A 111 8.84 0.62 1.24
CA VAL A 111 9.04 2.07 1.18
C VAL A 111 10.08 2.38 0.10
N ASN A 112 9.77 3.38 -0.72
CA ASN A 112 10.72 3.99 -1.64
C ASN A 112 11.13 5.37 -1.12
N VAL A 113 12.42 5.56 -0.85
CA VAL A 113 12.99 6.86 -0.49
C VAL A 113 13.66 7.45 -1.71
N ARG A 114 13.09 8.56 -2.23
CA ARG A 114 13.52 9.17 -3.50
C ARG A 114 14.04 10.57 -3.32
N GLY A 115 15.09 10.87 -4.05
CA GLY A 115 15.54 12.24 -4.23
C GLY A 115 14.75 13.00 -5.30
N PRO A 116 14.98 14.33 -5.42
CA PRO A 116 14.38 15.14 -6.47
C PRO A 116 14.64 14.57 -7.88
N GLY A 117 13.64 14.67 -8.75
CA GLY A 117 13.73 14.20 -10.14
C GLY A 117 13.57 12.69 -10.35
N LYS A 118 13.42 11.91 -9.30
CA LYS A 118 13.16 10.47 -9.40
C LYS A 118 11.66 10.17 -9.35
N ALA A 119 11.20 9.26 -10.20
CA ALA A 119 9.79 8.85 -10.27
C ALA A 119 9.67 7.37 -10.62
N ILE A 120 8.55 6.76 -10.23
CA ILE A 120 8.13 5.48 -10.80
C ILE A 120 7.19 5.78 -11.95
N PRO A 121 7.38 5.16 -13.13
CA PRO A 121 6.41 5.24 -14.23
C PRO A 121 5.03 4.72 -13.80
N VAL A 122 3.98 5.23 -14.42
CA VAL A 122 2.63 4.69 -14.24
C VAL A 122 2.62 3.24 -14.72
N HIS A 123 2.16 2.35 -13.86
CA HIS A 123 2.08 0.92 -14.15
C HIS A 123 0.84 0.33 -13.47
N SER A 124 0.44 -0.86 -13.89
CA SER A 124 -0.56 -1.67 -13.20
C SER A 124 0.12 -2.85 -12.50
N GLY A 125 -0.53 -3.40 -11.49
CA GLY A 125 -0.08 -4.63 -10.82
C GLY A 125 -0.23 -5.90 -11.65
N ALA A 126 -0.87 -5.82 -12.82
CA ALA A 126 -1.04 -6.94 -13.72
C ALA A 126 0.26 -7.22 -14.47
N HIS A 127 0.90 -8.35 -14.17
CA HIS A 127 2.03 -8.88 -14.91
C HIS A 127 1.59 -10.05 -15.80
N GLU A 128 2.12 -10.12 -17.01
CA GLU A 128 1.89 -11.25 -17.90
C GLU A 128 2.30 -12.57 -17.21
N GLY A 129 1.40 -13.55 -17.19
CA GLY A 129 1.63 -14.83 -16.54
C GLY A 129 1.34 -14.87 -15.03
N THR A 130 0.98 -13.77 -14.41
CA THR A 130 0.49 -13.74 -13.02
C THR A 130 -1.00 -13.50 -13.00
N GLN A 131 -1.71 -14.16 -12.09
CA GLN A 131 -3.15 -13.91 -11.90
C GLN A 131 -3.44 -12.70 -11.01
N ARG A 132 -2.41 -12.00 -10.57
CA ARG A 132 -2.50 -10.83 -9.70
C ARG A 132 -2.90 -9.58 -10.49
N GLY A 133 -3.72 -8.74 -9.90
CA GLY A 133 -4.06 -7.43 -10.44
C GLY A 133 -4.99 -7.45 -11.65
N HIS A 134 -5.83 -8.45 -11.81
CA HIS A 134 -6.83 -8.47 -12.86
C HIS A 134 -8.07 -7.68 -12.47
N TYR A 135 -8.45 -6.74 -13.34
CA TYR A 135 -9.78 -6.16 -13.28
C TYR A 135 -10.77 -7.12 -13.94
N ARG A 136 -11.76 -7.55 -13.19
CA ARG A 136 -12.85 -8.37 -13.70
C ARG A 136 -14.14 -7.56 -13.67
N TYR A 137 -14.85 -7.54 -14.79
CA TYR A 137 -16.22 -7.03 -14.83
C TYR A 137 -17.15 -8.21 -14.65
N GLN A 138 -17.83 -8.24 -13.52
CA GLN A 138 -18.75 -9.31 -13.19
C GLN A 138 -20.03 -8.72 -12.54
N ASN A 139 -21.19 -9.15 -13.02
CA ASN A 139 -22.49 -8.70 -12.51
C ASN A 139 -22.66 -7.17 -12.46
N GLY A 140 -22.19 -6.48 -13.49
CA GLY A 140 -22.31 -5.02 -13.58
C GLY A 140 -21.32 -4.23 -12.70
N LYS A 141 -20.33 -4.89 -12.10
CA LYS A 141 -19.33 -4.25 -11.23
C LYS A 141 -17.91 -4.63 -11.67
N PHE A 142 -17.00 -3.69 -11.50
CA PHE A 142 -15.57 -3.98 -11.58
C PHE A 142 -15.10 -4.54 -10.24
N HIS A 143 -14.43 -5.67 -10.31
CA HIS A 143 -13.70 -6.25 -9.19
C HIS A 143 -12.20 -6.17 -9.51
N CYS A 144 -11.43 -5.57 -8.61
CA CYS A 144 -9.99 -5.72 -8.63
C CYS A 144 -9.69 -7.08 -8.00
N GLY A 145 -9.38 -8.07 -8.83
CA GLY A 145 -8.87 -9.34 -8.33
C GLY A 145 -7.40 -9.16 -7.95
N GLN A 146 -7.09 -9.30 -6.69
CA GLN A 146 -5.75 -9.57 -6.22
C GLN A 146 -5.59 -11.04 -6.00
#